data_a6f630dfe62419c43cceb0ec68482a2e
#
_entry.id   a6f630dfe62419c43cceb0ec68482a2e
#
_cell.length_a   1.000
_cell.length_b   1.000
_cell.length_c   1.000
_cell.angle_alpha   90.00
_cell.angle_beta   90.00
_cell.angle_gamma   90.00
#
_symmetry.space_group_name_H-M   'P 1'
#
loop_
_entity.id
_entity.type
_entity.pdbx_description
1 polymer ?
#
loop_
_entity_poly.entity_id
_entity_poly.type
_entity_poly.pdbx_seq_one_letter_code
_entity_poly.pdbx_strand_id
1 'polypeptide(L)'
;MQSTVIRNSSRPSIAVIGSGVAGLSAAHQLAKSCRVTLFEADDRLGGHAHTHHVDGGDGRTVAVDSAFLVHNDRTYPTLCRLFDELGTATRETDMSMSVRCDRTGLEYAGARRLAGLFPSFRNVADLRYLTMLAEVKRFHRTATRLLRDEADDLRPDDHDAEP
;
A
#
# COMPACT_ATOMS: atom_id res chain seq x y z
N MET A 1 13.10 -8.03 59.95
CA MET A 1 12.36 -8.80 58.96
C MET A 1 12.29 -7.94 57.67
N GLN A 2 13.17 -8.18 56.74
CA GLN A 2 13.16 -7.46 55.46
C GLN A 2 12.33 -8.27 54.48
N SER A 3 11.17 -7.71 54.08
CA SER A 3 10.33 -8.29 53.05
C SER A 3 10.92 -8.01 51.66
N THR A 4 11.54 -9.02 51.08
CA THR A 4 12.00 -8.97 49.69
C THR A 4 10.76 -9.05 48.79
N VAL A 5 10.33 -7.91 48.23
CA VAL A 5 9.32 -7.90 47.18
C VAL A 5 9.97 -8.39 45.90
N ILE A 6 9.80 -9.66 45.57
CA ILE A 6 10.11 -10.21 44.25
C ILE A 6 9.09 -9.63 43.28
N ARG A 7 9.47 -8.56 42.55
CA ARG A 7 8.71 -8.13 41.39
C ARG A 7 8.91 -9.22 40.30
N ASN A 8 7.94 -10.10 40.22
CA ASN A 8 7.83 -11.04 39.12
C ASN A 8 7.45 -10.23 37.89
N SER A 9 8.46 -9.83 37.11
CA SER A 9 8.30 -9.14 35.86
C SER A 9 7.87 -10.13 34.75
N SER A 10 6.69 -10.73 34.91
CA SER A 10 6.07 -11.49 33.85
C SER A 10 5.61 -10.49 32.79
N ARG A 11 6.25 -10.54 31.62
CA ARG A 11 5.79 -9.75 30.44
C ARG A 11 4.30 -10.04 30.22
N PRO A 12 3.47 -9.04 29.94
CA PRO A 12 2.06 -9.24 29.61
C PRO A 12 1.92 -10.25 28.49
N SER A 13 0.90 -11.11 28.57
CA SER A 13 0.56 -12.05 27.51
C SER A 13 -0.53 -11.45 26.65
N ILE A 14 -0.30 -11.42 25.33
CA ILE A 14 -1.22 -10.85 24.35
C ILE A 14 -1.49 -11.90 23.27
N ALA A 15 -2.76 -12.02 22.90
CA ALA A 15 -3.21 -12.79 21.75
C ALA A 15 -3.41 -11.84 20.56
N VAL A 16 -2.81 -12.16 19.40
CA VAL A 16 -3.06 -11.50 18.14
C VAL A 16 -3.80 -12.49 17.24
N ILE A 17 -4.93 -12.06 16.68
CA ILE A 17 -5.79 -12.90 15.86
C ILE A 17 -5.66 -12.46 14.40
N GLY A 18 -5.28 -13.38 13.53
CA GLY A 18 -5.01 -13.17 12.12
C GLY A 18 -3.56 -12.79 11.84
N SER A 19 -2.98 -13.44 10.83
CA SER A 19 -1.58 -13.26 10.39
C SER A 19 -1.46 -12.46 9.09
N GLY A 20 -2.45 -11.64 8.75
CA GLY A 20 -2.31 -10.64 7.71
C GLY A 20 -1.31 -9.55 8.10
N VAL A 21 -1.02 -8.60 7.20
CA VAL A 21 -0.04 -7.53 7.44
C VAL A 21 -0.27 -6.77 8.75
N ALA A 22 -1.53 -6.50 9.12
CA ALA A 22 -1.86 -5.83 10.36
C ALA A 22 -1.51 -6.66 11.59
N GLY A 23 -1.89 -7.94 11.62
CA GLY A 23 -1.61 -8.85 12.73
C GLY A 23 -0.12 -9.13 12.90
N LEU A 24 0.59 -9.38 11.80
CA LEU A 24 2.04 -9.59 11.83
C LEU A 24 2.79 -8.35 12.29
N SER A 25 2.40 -7.15 11.82
CA SER A 25 3.00 -5.89 12.25
C SER A 25 2.75 -5.62 13.74
N ALA A 26 1.52 -5.85 14.21
CA ALA A 26 1.18 -5.72 15.62
C ALA A 26 1.96 -6.72 16.48
N ALA A 27 2.01 -7.99 16.08
CA ALA A 27 2.74 -9.03 16.77
C ALA A 27 4.25 -8.69 16.85
N HIS A 28 4.85 -8.23 15.76
CA HIS A 28 6.25 -7.80 15.72
C HIS A 28 6.54 -6.68 16.71
N GLN A 29 5.72 -5.64 16.76
CA GLN A 29 5.93 -4.53 17.69
C GLN A 29 5.69 -4.94 19.15
N LEU A 30 4.63 -5.68 19.43
CA LEU A 30 4.28 -6.13 20.76
C LEU A 30 5.28 -7.14 21.34
N ALA A 31 5.90 -7.97 20.51
CA ALA A 31 6.90 -8.94 20.95
C ALA A 31 8.13 -8.31 21.59
N LYS A 32 8.40 -7.02 21.37
CA LYS A 32 9.48 -6.26 22.02
C LYS A 32 9.29 -6.13 23.52
N SER A 33 8.03 -6.09 23.99
CA SER A 33 7.69 -5.86 25.41
C SER A 33 6.73 -6.88 26.02
N CYS A 34 6.04 -7.67 25.20
CA CYS A 34 5.02 -8.62 25.61
C CYS A 34 5.37 -10.04 25.15
N ARG A 35 4.67 -11.02 25.74
CA ARG A 35 4.64 -12.38 25.21
C ARG A 35 3.46 -12.50 24.26
N VAL A 36 3.73 -12.61 22.97
CA VAL A 36 2.70 -12.65 21.93
C VAL A 36 2.41 -14.09 21.52
N THR A 37 1.12 -14.41 21.40
CA THR A 37 0.63 -15.61 20.73
C THR A 37 -0.17 -15.18 19.52
N LEU A 38 0.26 -15.61 18.33
CA LEU A 38 -0.43 -15.34 17.07
C LEU A 38 -1.33 -16.53 16.73
N PHE A 39 -2.61 -16.26 16.46
CA PHE A 39 -3.59 -17.24 16.02
C PHE A 39 -3.94 -16.98 14.54
N GLU A 40 -3.86 -18.01 13.74
CA GLU A 40 -4.22 -17.99 12.32
C GLU A 40 -5.16 -19.15 12.01
N ALA A 41 -6.18 -18.90 11.20
CA ALA A 41 -7.15 -19.92 10.78
C ALA A 41 -6.68 -20.73 9.56
N ASP A 42 -5.87 -20.10 8.70
CA ASP A 42 -5.31 -20.74 7.51
C ASP A 42 -4.05 -21.54 7.83
N ASP A 43 -3.66 -22.42 6.94
CA ASP A 43 -2.43 -23.22 7.00
C ASP A 43 -1.16 -22.43 6.66
N ARG A 44 -1.31 -21.14 6.25
CA ARG A 44 -0.22 -20.22 5.92
C ARG A 44 -0.35 -18.88 6.62
N LEU A 45 0.77 -18.19 6.79
CA LEU A 45 0.82 -16.81 7.25
C LEU A 45 0.77 -15.82 6.07
N GLY A 46 0.40 -14.56 6.35
CA GLY A 46 0.46 -13.45 5.39
C GLY A 46 -0.90 -12.91 4.96
N GLY A 47 -1.99 -13.67 5.18
CA GLY A 47 -3.33 -13.25 4.81
C GLY A 47 -3.45 -12.99 3.30
N HIS A 48 -3.78 -11.75 2.91
CA HIS A 48 -3.90 -11.36 1.50
C HIS A 48 -2.55 -11.35 0.76
N ALA A 49 -1.45 -11.04 1.44
CA ALA A 49 -0.10 -11.14 0.85
C ALA A 49 0.27 -12.62 0.67
N HIS A 50 0.58 -13.00 -0.57
CA HIS A 50 0.90 -14.38 -0.90
C HIS A 50 1.90 -14.45 -2.05
N THR A 51 2.99 -15.19 -1.81
CA THR A 51 3.98 -15.53 -2.82
C THR A 51 3.73 -16.97 -3.30
N HIS A 52 3.45 -17.15 -4.56
CA HIS A 52 3.28 -18.45 -5.18
C HIS A 52 4.61 -18.92 -5.77
N HIS A 53 4.91 -20.18 -5.57
CA HIS A 53 6.04 -20.84 -6.20
C HIS A 53 5.55 -21.60 -7.43
N VAL A 54 5.84 -21.08 -8.62
CA VAL A 54 5.40 -21.67 -9.89
C VAL A 54 6.58 -22.26 -10.66
N ASP A 55 6.31 -23.32 -11.42
CA ASP A 55 7.29 -23.88 -12.34
C ASP A 55 7.50 -22.94 -13.52
N GLY A 56 8.74 -22.49 -13.74
CA GLY A 56 9.11 -21.62 -14.85
C GLY A 56 9.22 -22.33 -16.20
N GLY A 57 8.99 -23.66 -16.26
CA GLY A 57 9.07 -24.45 -17.48
C GLY A 57 10.49 -24.85 -17.91
N ASP A 58 11.51 -24.42 -17.18
CA ASP A 58 12.94 -24.73 -17.40
C ASP A 58 13.55 -25.48 -16.20
N GLY A 59 12.70 -26.03 -15.34
CA GLY A 59 13.10 -26.72 -14.10
C GLY A 59 13.44 -25.75 -12.95
N ARG A 60 13.23 -24.45 -13.12
CA ARG A 60 13.38 -23.45 -12.05
C ARG A 60 12.04 -23.13 -11.43
N THR A 61 12.02 -22.99 -10.12
CA THR A 61 10.88 -22.43 -9.40
C THR A 61 11.00 -20.92 -9.37
N VAL A 62 9.93 -20.23 -9.78
CA VAL A 62 9.81 -18.77 -9.78
C VAL A 62 8.86 -18.37 -8.67
N ALA A 63 9.29 -17.45 -7.81
CA ALA A 63 8.45 -16.84 -6.80
C ALA A 63 7.64 -15.70 -7.43
N VAL A 64 6.31 -15.77 -7.34
CA VAL A 64 5.39 -14.79 -7.92
C VAL A 64 4.46 -14.27 -6.83
N ASP A 65 4.54 -13.00 -6.54
CA ASP A 65 3.64 -12.33 -5.60
C ASP A 65 2.30 -12.02 -6.27
N SER A 66 1.20 -12.31 -5.58
CA SER A 66 -0.15 -12.14 -6.11
C SER A 66 -0.92 -10.95 -5.54
N ALA A 67 -0.43 -10.33 -4.48
CA ALA A 67 -1.13 -9.22 -3.84
C ALA A 67 -0.16 -8.22 -3.20
N PHE A 68 -0.57 -6.96 -3.16
CA PHE A 68 0.16 -5.85 -2.56
C PHE A 68 1.60 -5.71 -3.08
N LEU A 69 1.72 -5.55 -4.39
CA LEU A 69 3.00 -5.59 -5.10
C LEU A 69 3.79 -4.27 -5.05
N VAL A 70 3.13 -3.15 -4.75
CA VAL A 70 3.72 -1.82 -4.85
C VAL A 70 3.36 -0.94 -3.66
N HIS A 71 4.29 -0.09 -3.27
CA HIS A 71 4.11 0.96 -2.28
C HIS A 71 4.86 2.22 -2.73
N ASN A 72 4.72 3.31 -2.02
CA ASN A 72 5.52 4.52 -2.19
C ASN A 72 5.80 5.17 -0.84
N ASP A 73 6.86 5.93 -0.76
CA ASP A 73 7.36 6.53 0.48
C ASP A 73 6.40 7.59 1.03
N ARG A 74 5.67 8.26 0.15
CA ARG A 74 4.80 9.36 0.51
C ARG A 74 3.55 8.92 1.28
N THR A 75 2.90 7.83 0.85
CA THR A 75 1.62 7.38 1.41
C THR A 75 1.78 6.21 2.38
N TYR A 76 2.95 5.57 2.41
CA TYR A 76 3.24 4.41 3.26
C TYR A 76 4.47 4.60 4.17
N PRO A 77 4.64 5.74 4.88
CA PRO A 77 5.86 6.01 5.66
C PRO A 77 6.07 5.00 6.79
N THR A 78 4.99 4.47 7.38
CA THR A 78 5.07 3.46 8.44
C THR A 78 5.50 2.09 7.89
N LEU A 79 5.06 1.74 6.68
CA LEU A 79 5.48 0.52 6.01
C LEU A 79 6.95 0.58 5.62
N CYS A 80 7.41 1.72 5.09
CA CYS A 80 8.82 1.93 4.77
C CYS A 80 9.71 1.75 6.00
N ARG A 81 9.33 2.34 7.15
CA ARG A 81 10.05 2.11 8.41
C ARG A 81 10.08 0.66 8.85
N LEU A 82 8.98 -0.08 8.65
CA LEU A 82 8.94 -1.51 8.97
C LEU A 82 9.89 -2.30 8.04
N PHE A 83 9.94 -1.97 6.75
CA PHE A 83 10.87 -2.59 5.81
C PHE A 83 12.31 -2.33 6.18
N ASP A 84 12.66 -1.10 6.56
CA ASP A 84 13.99 -0.74 7.05
C ASP A 84 14.35 -1.53 8.31
N GLU A 85 13.43 -1.63 9.27
CA GLU A 85 13.62 -2.38 10.51
C GLU A 85 13.82 -3.89 10.27
N LEU A 86 13.13 -4.44 9.28
CA LEU A 86 13.23 -5.86 8.90
C LEU A 86 14.36 -6.14 7.91
N GLY A 87 15.03 -5.12 7.38
CA GLY A 87 16.04 -5.25 6.34
C GLY A 87 15.46 -5.74 5.01
N THR A 88 14.19 -5.45 4.72
CA THR A 88 13.52 -5.87 3.50
C THR A 88 13.94 -4.98 2.33
N ALA A 89 14.57 -5.57 1.32
CA ALA A 89 14.95 -4.85 0.11
C ALA A 89 13.74 -4.56 -0.76
N THR A 90 13.62 -3.32 -1.23
CA THR A 90 12.64 -2.88 -2.22
C THR A 90 13.34 -2.40 -3.48
N ARG A 91 12.62 -2.32 -4.59
CA ARG A 91 13.14 -1.80 -5.86
C ARG A 91 12.13 -0.86 -6.49
N GLU A 92 12.62 0.11 -7.21
CA GLU A 92 11.76 0.95 -8.04
C GLU A 92 11.04 0.12 -9.10
N THR A 93 9.78 0.42 -9.31
CA THR A 93 8.96 -0.20 -10.33
C THR A 93 8.12 0.84 -11.05
N ASP A 94 7.77 0.56 -12.29
CA ASP A 94 6.90 1.41 -13.09
C ASP A 94 5.45 0.95 -12.94
N MET A 95 4.61 1.80 -12.33
CA MET A 95 3.18 1.59 -12.27
C MET A 95 2.53 2.09 -13.54
N SER A 96 2.47 1.24 -14.56
CA SER A 96 1.74 1.54 -15.79
C SER A 96 0.30 1.01 -15.72
N MET A 97 -0.62 1.76 -16.33
CA MET A 97 -2.00 1.36 -16.53
C MET A 97 -2.36 1.54 -18.00
N SER A 98 -2.98 0.54 -18.57
CA SER A 98 -3.59 0.63 -19.91
C SER A 98 -5.05 0.20 -19.87
N VAL A 99 -5.84 0.80 -20.72
CA VAL A 99 -7.26 0.48 -20.89
C VAL A 99 -7.52 0.16 -22.36
N ARG A 100 -8.21 -0.95 -22.59
CA ARG A 100 -8.75 -1.33 -23.88
C ARG A 100 -10.21 -1.69 -23.75
N CYS A 101 -11.02 -1.12 -24.60
CA CYS A 101 -12.44 -1.44 -24.70
C CYS A 101 -12.71 -2.07 -26.09
N ASP A 102 -12.92 -3.37 -26.12
CA ASP A 102 -13.12 -4.08 -27.39
C ASP A 102 -14.40 -3.65 -28.13
N ARG A 103 -15.43 -3.22 -27.41
CA ARG A 103 -16.68 -2.73 -27.99
C ARG A 103 -16.52 -1.42 -28.76
N THR A 104 -15.67 -0.50 -28.29
CA THR A 104 -15.51 0.85 -28.87
C THR A 104 -14.19 1.00 -29.63
N GLY A 105 -13.26 0.07 -29.45
CA GLY A 105 -11.90 0.16 -29.96
C GLY A 105 -11.05 1.22 -29.23
N LEU A 106 -11.53 1.72 -28.07
CA LEU A 106 -10.81 2.68 -27.25
C LEU A 106 -9.58 2.04 -26.63
N GLU A 107 -8.42 2.64 -26.81
CA GLU A 107 -7.17 2.24 -26.16
C GLU A 107 -6.42 3.47 -25.66
N TYR A 108 -5.87 3.40 -24.44
CA TYR A 108 -4.90 4.37 -23.94
C TYR A 108 -4.06 3.79 -22.79
N ALA A 109 -2.89 4.41 -22.53
CA ALA A 109 -2.03 4.07 -21.41
C ALA A 109 -1.72 5.33 -20.58
N GLY A 110 -2.04 5.27 -19.29
CA GLY A 110 -1.98 6.43 -18.40
C GLY A 110 -0.57 6.89 -18.01
N ALA A 111 0.41 6.01 -17.98
CA ALA A 111 1.75 6.31 -17.44
C ALA A 111 2.78 6.79 -18.49
N ARG A 112 2.48 6.73 -19.78
CA ARG A 112 3.43 7.04 -20.86
C ARG A 112 3.35 8.47 -21.41
N ARG A 113 2.98 9.45 -20.58
CA ARG A 113 2.82 10.85 -21.00
C ARG A 113 1.86 10.96 -22.21
N LEU A 114 2.08 11.94 -23.09
CA LEU A 114 1.22 12.17 -24.26
C LEU A 114 1.20 10.99 -25.24
N ALA A 115 2.32 10.29 -25.42
CA ALA A 115 2.39 9.13 -26.31
C ALA A 115 1.52 7.95 -25.86
N GLY A 116 1.31 7.80 -24.54
CA GLY A 116 0.38 6.79 -24.00
C GLY A 116 -1.09 7.18 -24.14
N LEU A 117 -1.39 8.47 -24.07
CA LEU A 117 -2.75 8.96 -24.25
C LEU A 117 -3.20 8.89 -25.73
N PHE A 118 -2.26 8.99 -26.67
CA PHE A 118 -2.58 8.97 -28.10
C PHE A 118 -1.84 7.83 -28.82
N PRO A 119 -2.14 6.56 -28.51
CA PRO A 119 -1.51 5.42 -29.17
C PRO A 119 -1.90 5.29 -30.65
N SER A 120 -2.99 5.95 -31.05
CA SER A 120 -3.52 5.93 -32.41
C SER A 120 -3.93 7.33 -32.87
N PHE A 121 -3.71 7.65 -34.15
CA PHE A 121 -4.22 8.89 -34.74
C PHE A 121 -5.74 9.04 -34.67
N ARG A 122 -6.47 7.92 -34.58
CA ARG A 122 -7.94 7.92 -34.39
C ARG A 122 -8.35 8.61 -33.08
N ASN A 123 -7.57 8.44 -32.02
CA ASN A 123 -7.87 9.04 -30.71
C ASN A 123 -7.72 10.56 -30.74
N VAL A 124 -6.86 11.11 -31.60
CA VAL A 124 -6.67 12.56 -31.73
C VAL A 124 -7.89 13.22 -32.39
N ALA A 125 -8.58 12.51 -33.29
CA ALA A 125 -9.75 12.99 -34.02
C ALA A 125 -11.09 12.61 -33.34
N ASP A 126 -11.08 11.78 -32.32
CA ASP A 126 -12.28 11.33 -31.61
C ASP A 126 -12.72 12.35 -30.55
N LEU A 127 -13.76 13.11 -30.82
CA LEU A 127 -14.32 14.10 -29.89
C LEU A 127 -14.77 13.49 -28.57
N ARG A 128 -15.26 12.26 -28.56
CA ARG A 128 -15.68 11.57 -27.30
C ARG A 128 -14.48 11.26 -26.44
N TYR A 129 -13.38 10.84 -27.07
CA TYR A 129 -12.13 10.60 -26.38
C TYR A 129 -11.54 11.89 -25.78
N LEU A 130 -11.52 12.97 -26.55
CA LEU A 130 -11.04 14.27 -26.10
C LEU A 130 -11.91 14.84 -24.94
N THR A 131 -13.23 14.67 -25.03
CA THR A 131 -14.16 15.04 -23.96
C THR A 131 -13.86 14.24 -22.68
N MET A 132 -13.69 12.92 -22.79
CA MET A 132 -13.31 12.08 -21.65
C MET A 132 -12.01 12.57 -20.99
N LEU A 133 -10.97 12.88 -21.74
CA LEU A 133 -9.71 13.42 -21.20
C LEU A 133 -9.92 14.76 -20.48
N ALA A 134 -10.77 15.64 -21.04
CA ALA A 134 -11.11 16.92 -20.40
C ALA A 134 -11.87 16.72 -19.07
N GLU A 135 -12.80 15.77 -19.03
CA GLU A 135 -13.54 15.40 -17.81
C GLU A 135 -12.64 14.79 -16.75
N VAL A 136 -11.73 13.89 -17.10
CA VAL A 136 -10.72 13.34 -16.19
C VAL A 136 -9.88 14.47 -15.59
N LYS A 137 -9.42 15.41 -16.41
CA LYS A 137 -8.65 16.57 -15.92
C LYS A 137 -9.47 17.47 -14.99
N ARG A 138 -10.75 17.67 -15.30
CA ARG A 138 -11.69 18.43 -14.44
C ARG A 138 -11.88 17.73 -13.11
N PHE A 139 -12.14 16.43 -13.12
CA PHE A 139 -12.27 15.60 -11.92
C PHE A 139 -11.03 15.71 -11.02
N HIS A 140 -9.83 15.50 -11.58
CA HIS A 140 -8.60 15.60 -10.80
C HIS A 140 -8.41 16.98 -10.16
N ARG A 141 -8.74 18.06 -10.88
CA ARG A 141 -8.64 19.41 -10.30
C ARG A 141 -9.60 19.60 -9.13
N THR A 142 -10.83 19.12 -9.27
CA THR A 142 -11.84 19.23 -8.20
C THR A 142 -11.44 18.38 -7.00
N ALA A 143 -11.04 17.14 -7.21
CA ALA A 143 -10.59 16.24 -6.14
C ALA A 143 -9.36 16.81 -5.41
N THR A 144 -8.38 17.33 -6.14
CA THR A 144 -7.19 17.95 -5.52
C THR A 144 -7.54 19.19 -4.70
N ARG A 145 -8.54 19.97 -5.14
CA ARG A 145 -9.01 21.13 -4.37
C ARG A 145 -9.66 20.70 -3.07
N LEU A 146 -10.61 19.75 -3.13
CA LEU A 146 -11.28 19.23 -1.95
C LEU A 146 -10.29 18.65 -0.92
N LEU A 147 -9.30 17.89 -1.38
CA LEU A 147 -8.27 17.32 -0.49
C LEU A 147 -7.39 18.41 0.17
N ARG A 148 -7.17 19.55 -0.50
CA ARG A 148 -6.43 20.67 0.09
C ARG A 148 -7.27 21.42 1.11
N ASP A 149 -8.53 21.69 0.78
CA ASP A 149 -9.47 22.38 1.67
C ASP A 149 -9.65 21.57 2.97
N GLU A 150 -9.83 20.23 2.88
CA GLU A 150 -9.92 19.34 4.03
C GLU A 150 -8.61 19.28 4.84
N ALA A 151 -7.45 19.32 4.18
CA ALA A 151 -6.16 19.32 4.86
C ALA A 151 -5.89 20.64 5.59
N ASP A 152 -6.40 21.75 5.10
CA ASP A 152 -6.30 23.05 5.76
C ASP A 152 -7.27 23.15 6.96
N ASP A 153 -8.46 22.57 6.87
CA ASP A 153 -9.41 22.48 7.99
C ASP A 153 -8.93 21.58 9.14
N LEU A 154 -8.06 20.60 8.85
CA LEU A 154 -7.50 19.67 9.85
C LEU A 154 -6.20 20.17 10.48
N ARG A 155 -5.69 21.35 10.10
CA ARG A 155 -4.56 21.96 10.79
C ARG A 155 -5.03 22.46 12.16
N PRO A 156 -4.39 22.05 13.27
CA PRO A 156 -4.64 22.64 14.58
C PRO A 156 -4.35 24.14 14.49
N ASP A 157 -5.27 24.97 14.96
CA ASP A 157 -5.02 26.39 15.14
C ASP A 157 -3.78 26.56 16.04
N ASP A 158 -2.73 27.17 15.51
CA ASP A 158 -1.49 27.51 16.22
C ASP A 158 -1.71 28.63 17.27
N HIS A 159 -2.92 28.75 17.81
CA HIS A 159 -3.27 29.77 18.80
C HIS A 159 -3.02 29.39 20.26
N ASP A 160 -2.57 28.16 20.55
CA ASP A 160 -2.25 27.73 21.93
C ASP A 160 -0.74 27.73 22.26
N ALA A 161 0.07 28.43 21.46
CA ALA A 161 1.47 28.70 21.79
C ALA A 161 1.62 30.14 22.26
N GLU A 162 1.10 30.45 23.44
CA GLU A 162 1.58 31.63 24.23
C GLU A 162 2.50 31.13 25.36
N PRO A 163 3.52 31.95 25.66
CA PRO A 163 4.70 31.59 26.45
C PRO A 163 4.50 31.45 27.94
#